data_c5f1a478ae54a19be4272a419631ab5d
#
_entry.id   c5f1a478ae54a19be4272a419631ab5d
#
_cell.length_a   1.000
_cell.length_b   1.000
_cell.length_c   1.000
_cell.angle_alpha   90.00
_cell.angle_beta   90.00
_cell.angle_gamma   90.00
#
_symmetry.space_group_name_H-M   'P 1'
#
loop_
_entity.id
_entity.type
_entity.pdbx_description
1 polymer ?
#
loop_
_entity_poly.entity_id
_entity_poly.type
_entity_poly.pdbx_seq_one_letter_code
_entity_poly.pdbx_strand_id
1 'polypeptide(L)'
;DAARARWPDHALWFRSLNAVDTPQWLHALQAEGFTLIGSRQVYLYEDWPRLLRHRDLARDLKLVDRRDLQRCGNDAIGEADYARIAALYAQLYLEKYSHCNPSYHADFLRAWHRAGLLRFDGFRDGDGQLVCITGLFGIGGTVTAPIVGYDLHLPQRLALYRTLTACGIDHARRYGQRLNQSAGAASFKRQRGGMPVIEYSAVDARHLPLRRRQPIAALGALTRRIGVPLMRQYRL
;
A
#
# COMPACT_ATOMS: atom_id res chain seq x y z
N ASP A 1 14.12 -21.19 -12.39
CA ASP A 1 14.23 -21.96 -13.64
C ASP A 1 12.86 -22.23 -14.27
N ALA A 2 11.83 -22.70 -13.54
CA ALA A 2 10.51 -22.99 -14.11
C ALA A 2 9.86 -21.76 -14.82
N ALA A 3 9.95 -20.57 -14.23
CA ALA A 3 9.41 -19.36 -14.85
C ALA A 3 10.15 -18.99 -16.15
N ARG A 4 11.48 -19.13 -16.19
CA ARG A 4 12.25 -18.91 -17.43
C ARG A 4 11.88 -19.90 -18.53
N ALA A 5 11.69 -21.18 -18.17
CA ALA A 5 11.27 -22.20 -19.11
C ALA A 5 9.86 -21.93 -19.66
N ARG A 6 8.96 -21.44 -18.81
CA ARG A 6 7.57 -21.12 -19.20
C ARG A 6 7.46 -19.85 -20.03
N TRP A 7 8.30 -18.84 -19.77
CA TRP A 7 8.28 -17.54 -20.44
C TRP A 7 9.69 -17.11 -20.89
N PRO A 8 10.29 -17.79 -21.88
CA PRO A 8 11.68 -17.59 -22.28
C PRO A 8 11.96 -16.19 -22.86
N ASP A 9 10.94 -15.52 -23.38
CA ASP A 9 11.05 -14.19 -23.98
C ASP A 9 10.72 -13.03 -23.02
N HIS A 10 10.46 -13.31 -21.73
CA HIS A 10 10.05 -12.31 -20.75
C HIS A 10 11.08 -12.18 -19.63
N ALA A 11 11.34 -10.95 -19.19
CA ALA A 11 12.09 -10.74 -17.95
C ALA A 11 11.27 -11.21 -16.74
N LEU A 12 11.94 -11.81 -15.75
CA LEU A 12 11.31 -12.13 -14.48
C LEU A 12 11.38 -10.93 -13.56
N TRP A 13 10.24 -10.51 -13.02
CA TRP A 13 10.13 -9.29 -12.25
C TRP A 13 9.45 -9.54 -10.91
N PHE A 14 10.22 -9.48 -9.82
CA PHE A 14 9.71 -9.52 -8.45
C PHE A 14 9.60 -8.11 -7.91
N ARG A 15 8.42 -7.72 -7.47
CA ARG A 15 8.10 -6.36 -7.00
C ARG A 15 7.95 -6.29 -5.49
N SER A 16 7.94 -5.05 -4.98
CA SER A 16 7.59 -4.73 -3.59
C SER A 16 8.53 -5.36 -2.55
N LEU A 17 9.82 -5.41 -2.89
CA LEU A 17 10.85 -5.93 -2.00
C LEU A 17 11.50 -4.79 -1.20
N ASN A 18 11.67 -4.98 0.10
CA ASN A 18 12.40 -4.02 0.93
C ASN A 18 13.19 -4.71 2.03
N ALA A 19 14.17 -3.99 2.60
CA ALA A 19 15.09 -4.55 3.58
C ALA A 19 14.45 -4.82 4.96
N VAL A 20 13.22 -4.40 5.19
CA VAL A 20 12.52 -4.55 6.48
C VAL A 20 11.49 -5.67 6.42
N ASP A 21 10.60 -5.66 5.40
CA ASP A 21 9.53 -6.66 5.29
C ASP A 21 10.01 -7.97 4.65
N THR A 22 10.94 -7.87 3.68
CA THR A 22 11.34 -9.01 2.84
C THR A 22 12.88 -9.13 2.70
N PRO A 23 13.67 -9.01 3.79
CA PRO A 23 15.13 -9.01 3.70
C PRO A 23 15.69 -10.31 3.09
N GLN A 24 15.09 -11.46 3.41
CA GLN A 24 15.54 -12.76 2.89
C GLN A 24 15.35 -12.86 1.37
N TRP A 25 14.20 -12.39 0.86
CA TRP A 25 13.93 -12.36 -0.59
C TRP A 25 14.85 -11.40 -1.30
N LEU A 26 15.05 -10.21 -0.74
CA LEU A 26 15.94 -9.21 -1.33
C LEU A 26 17.37 -9.74 -1.44
N HIS A 27 17.86 -10.36 -0.36
CA HIS A 27 19.21 -10.97 -0.31
C HIS A 27 19.34 -12.14 -1.28
N ALA A 28 18.41 -13.09 -1.26
CA ALA A 28 18.45 -14.28 -2.12
C ALA A 28 18.42 -13.92 -3.60
N LEU A 29 17.52 -13.02 -4.02
CA LEU A 29 17.43 -12.58 -5.42
C LEU A 29 18.68 -11.81 -5.86
N GLN A 30 19.27 -11.01 -4.96
CA GLN A 30 20.53 -10.33 -5.24
C GLN A 30 21.70 -11.32 -5.40
N ALA A 31 21.79 -12.31 -4.52
CA ALA A 31 22.80 -13.37 -4.60
C ALA A 31 22.65 -14.20 -5.89
N GLU A 32 21.42 -14.44 -6.34
CA GLU A 32 21.08 -15.09 -7.59
C GLU A 32 21.34 -14.20 -8.85
N GLY A 33 21.89 -12.99 -8.66
CA GLY A 33 22.28 -12.10 -9.76
C GLY A 33 21.13 -11.32 -10.39
N PHE A 34 20.00 -11.15 -9.69
CA PHE A 34 18.95 -10.24 -10.14
C PHE A 34 19.41 -8.79 -10.05
N THR A 35 19.03 -7.98 -11.02
CA THR A 35 19.26 -6.52 -10.99
C THR A 35 18.24 -5.87 -10.09
N LEU A 36 18.71 -5.19 -9.04
CA LEU A 36 17.84 -4.40 -8.17
C LEU A 36 17.57 -3.03 -8.79
N ILE A 37 16.31 -2.68 -8.92
CA ILE A 37 15.80 -1.39 -9.41
C ILE A 37 15.06 -0.73 -8.25
N GLY A 38 15.54 0.43 -7.76
CA GLY A 38 14.83 1.23 -6.77
C GLY A 38 13.53 1.76 -7.37
N SER A 39 12.39 1.40 -6.76
CA SER A 39 11.06 1.70 -7.32
C SER A 39 10.44 2.94 -6.70
N ARG A 40 10.40 2.99 -5.38
CA ARG A 40 9.72 4.05 -4.62
C ARG A 40 10.14 4.04 -3.15
N GLN A 41 9.80 5.08 -2.42
CA GLN A 41 9.90 5.10 -0.97
C GLN A 41 8.54 4.79 -0.35
N VAL A 42 8.50 3.78 0.54
CA VAL A 42 7.31 3.39 1.31
C VAL A 42 7.48 3.77 2.76
N TYR A 43 6.39 3.81 3.52
CA TYR A 43 6.39 4.22 4.93
C TYR A 43 5.89 3.10 5.81
N LEU A 44 6.76 2.65 6.74
CA LEU A 44 6.48 1.57 7.68
C LEU A 44 6.20 2.11 9.08
N TYR A 45 5.31 1.43 9.80
CA TYR A 45 4.96 1.70 11.19
C TYR A 45 5.07 0.40 11.97
N GLU A 46 5.93 0.35 12.99
CA GLU A 46 6.19 -0.88 13.76
C GLU A 46 6.45 -0.65 15.26
N ASP A 47 7.14 0.42 15.61
CA ASP A 47 7.44 0.77 17.01
C ASP A 47 6.26 1.54 17.63
N TRP A 48 5.21 0.83 18.01
CA TRP A 48 3.98 1.42 18.51
C TRP A 48 4.16 2.30 19.74
N PRO A 49 4.99 1.92 20.77
CA PRO A 49 5.25 2.80 21.92
C PRO A 49 5.86 4.14 21.53
N ARG A 50 6.78 4.16 20.56
CA ARG A 50 7.38 5.39 20.03
C ARG A 50 6.39 6.18 19.18
N LEU A 51 5.65 5.48 18.31
CA LEU A 51 4.69 6.09 17.38
C LEU A 51 3.58 6.84 18.09
N LEU A 52 3.06 6.32 19.20
CA LEU A 52 2.00 6.95 19.98
C LEU A 52 2.40 8.28 20.66
N ARG A 53 3.68 8.62 20.68
CA ARG A 53 4.17 9.93 21.14
C ARG A 53 4.00 11.03 20.08
N HIS A 54 3.74 10.69 18.82
CA HIS A 54 3.49 11.68 17.77
C HIS A 54 2.11 12.29 17.92
N ARG A 55 2.06 13.61 18.15
CA ARG A 55 0.80 14.36 18.40
C ARG A 55 -0.22 14.18 17.28
N ASP A 56 0.22 14.22 16.03
CA ASP A 56 -0.68 14.08 14.88
C ASP A 56 -1.27 12.69 14.81
N LEU A 57 -0.49 11.65 15.10
CA LEU A 57 -0.99 10.29 15.17
C LEU A 57 -2.00 10.11 16.31
N ALA A 58 -1.66 10.57 17.52
CA ALA A 58 -2.54 10.47 18.68
C ALA A 58 -3.88 11.20 18.45
N ARG A 59 -3.84 12.35 17.74
CA ARG A 59 -5.04 13.09 17.34
C ARG A 59 -5.87 12.32 16.32
N ASP A 60 -5.23 11.71 15.31
CA ASP A 60 -5.92 10.98 14.26
C ASP A 60 -6.54 9.68 14.76
N LEU A 61 -5.91 8.99 15.71
CA LEU A 61 -6.48 7.79 16.32
C LEU A 61 -7.83 8.04 17.01
N LYS A 62 -8.10 9.27 17.50
CA LYS A 62 -9.41 9.63 18.03
C LYS A 62 -10.53 9.63 16.99
N LEU A 63 -10.17 9.72 15.68
CA LEU A 63 -11.15 9.65 14.60
C LEU A 63 -11.71 8.23 14.40
N VAL A 64 -11.08 7.20 14.95
CA VAL A 64 -11.59 5.82 14.91
C VAL A 64 -12.89 5.67 15.70
N ASP A 65 -13.02 6.45 16.78
CA ASP A 65 -14.18 6.45 17.68
C ASP A 65 -15.10 7.68 17.47
N ARG A 66 -15.04 8.29 16.26
CA ARG A 66 -15.89 9.42 15.88
C ARG A 66 -17.37 9.07 15.94
N ARG A 67 -18.21 10.05 16.26
CA ARG A 67 -19.67 9.84 16.45
C ARG A 67 -20.54 10.47 15.36
N ASP A 68 -19.96 11.31 14.52
CA ASP A 68 -20.64 11.99 13.42
C ASP A 68 -20.81 11.12 12.17
N LEU A 69 -20.18 9.94 12.16
CA LEU A 69 -20.33 8.88 11.17
C LEU A 69 -20.47 7.53 11.88
N GLN A 70 -21.22 6.62 11.30
CA GLN A 70 -21.39 5.26 11.82
C GLN A 70 -20.25 4.36 11.33
N ARG A 71 -19.46 3.80 12.24
CA ARG A 71 -18.40 2.85 11.87
C ARG A 71 -19.01 1.57 11.33
N CYS A 72 -18.45 1.10 10.21
CA CYS A 72 -18.81 -0.13 9.51
C CYS A 72 -17.59 -1.06 9.50
N GLY A 73 -17.57 -2.03 10.41
CA GLY A 73 -16.50 -3.03 10.48
C GLY A 73 -16.65 -4.12 9.44
N ASN A 74 -15.67 -5.05 9.43
CA ASN A 74 -15.58 -6.12 8.44
C ASN A 74 -16.87 -6.90 8.21
N ASP A 75 -17.53 -7.31 9.29
CA ASP A 75 -18.70 -8.19 9.23
C ASP A 75 -20.00 -7.47 8.83
N ALA A 76 -19.95 -6.14 8.81
CA ALA A 76 -21.04 -5.27 8.36
C ALA A 76 -20.96 -4.89 6.86
N ILE A 77 -19.93 -5.39 6.15
CA ILE A 77 -19.79 -5.21 4.70
C ILE A 77 -20.59 -6.33 4.00
N GLY A 78 -21.60 -5.94 3.24
CA GLY A 78 -22.50 -6.85 2.51
C GLY A 78 -22.43 -6.73 0.99
N GLU A 79 -23.29 -7.47 0.30
CA GLU A 79 -23.32 -7.55 -1.18
C GLU A 79 -23.49 -6.17 -1.84
N ALA A 80 -24.32 -5.30 -1.29
CA ALA A 80 -24.57 -3.98 -1.84
C ALA A 80 -23.36 -3.03 -1.74
N ASP A 81 -22.40 -3.34 -0.84
CA ASP A 81 -21.26 -2.45 -0.59
C ASP A 81 -20.14 -2.59 -1.60
N TYR A 82 -19.92 -3.78 -2.20
CA TYR A 82 -18.75 -4.02 -3.05
C TYR A 82 -18.70 -3.10 -4.26
N ALA A 83 -19.84 -2.81 -4.89
CA ALA A 83 -19.90 -1.86 -5.98
C ALA A 83 -19.55 -0.44 -5.51
N ARG A 84 -20.03 -0.03 -4.33
CA ARG A 84 -19.70 1.27 -3.74
C ARG A 84 -18.22 1.36 -3.34
N ILE A 85 -17.64 0.31 -2.78
CA ILE A 85 -16.20 0.23 -2.46
C ILE A 85 -15.36 0.42 -3.72
N ALA A 86 -15.71 -0.29 -4.81
CA ALA A 86 -15.03 -0.14 -6.10
C ALA A 86 -15.12 1.29 -6.62
N ALA A 87 -16.29 1.92 -6.53
CA ALA A 87 -16.50 3.30 -6.95
C ALA A 87 -15.69 4.31 -6.12
N LEU A 88 -15.69 4.20 -4.79
CA LEU A 88 -14.88 5.06 -3.92
C LEU A 88 -13.38 4.94 -4.18
N TYR A 89 -12.91 3.72 -4.45
CA TYR A 89 -11.53 3.49 -4.86
C TYR A 89 -11.24 4.14 -6.21
N ALA A 90 -12.11 3.95 -7.21
CA ALA A 90 -11.96 4.49 -8.54
C ALA A 90 -11.88 6.02 -8.54
N GLN A 91 -12.77 6.70 -7.83
CA GLN A 91 -12.74 8.16 -7.66
C GLN A 91 -11.36 8.66 -7.20
N LEU A 92 -10.77 7.98 -6.20
CA LEU A 92 -9.50 8.41 -5.63
C LEU A 92 -8.30 8.03 -6.52
N TYR A 93 -8.22 6.76 -6.95
CA TYR A 93 -7.01 6.24 -7.57
C TYR A 93 -7.02 6.31 -9.09
N LEU A 94 -8.15 6.13 -9.74
CA LEU A 94 -8.24 6.13 -11.20
C LEU A 94 -8.56 7.52 -11.75
N GLU A 95 -9.55 8.21 -11.19
CA GLU A 95 -9.99 9.50 -11.71
C GLU A 95 -9.08 10.64 -11.25
N LYS A 96 -8.78 10.70 -9.94
CA LYS A 96 -7.99 11.80 -9.36
C LYS A 96 -6.48 11.63 -9.59
N TYR A 97 -5.94 10.40 -9.48
CA TYR A 97 -4.49 10.21 -9.57
C TYR A 97 -4.04 9.69 -10.93
N SER A 98 -4.35 8.44 -11.30
CA SER A 98 -3.86 7.87 -12.56
C SER A 98 -4.64 6.63 -12.97
N HIS A 99 -5.03 6.55 -14.23
CA HIS A 99 -5.60 5.35 -14.85
C HIS A 99 -4.63 4.16 -14.94
N CYS A 100 -3.32 4.37 -14.67
CA CYS A 100 -2.34 3.30 -14.56
C CYS A 100 -2.38 2.55 -13.22
N ASN A 101 -3.18 2.99 -12.24
CA ASN A 101 -3.42 2.25 -11.03
C ASN A 101 -4.29 1.01 -11.32
N PRO A 102 -4.18 -0.06 -10.49
CA PRO A 102 -5.07 -1.21 -10.61
C PRO A 102 -6.54 -0.80 -10.53
N SER A 103 -7.37 -1.40 -11.40
CA SER A 103 -8.83 -1.27 -11.31
C SER A 103 -9.39 -2.50 -10.61
N TYR A 104 -10.18 -2.30 -9.57
CA TYR A 104 -10.79 -3.38 -8.80
C TYR A 104 -12.29 -3.47 -9.08
N HIS A 105 -12.75 -4.64 -9.52
CA HIS A 105 -14.16 -4.95 -9.70
C HIS A 105 -14.81 -5.40 -8.39
N ALA A 106 -16.12 -5.18 -8.27
CA ALA A 106 -16.90 -5.60 -7.10
C ALA A 106 -16.75 -7.10 -6.81
N ASP A 107 -16.74 -7.95 -7.85
CA ASP A 107 -16.58 -9.39 -7.72
C ASP A 107 -15.22 -9.80 -7.14
N PHE A 108 -14.14 -9.11 -7.52
CA PHE A 108 -12.82 -9.32 -6.95
C PHE A 108 -12.81 -8.96 -5.46
N LEU A 109 -13.36 -7.81 -5.09
CA LEU A 109 -13.45 -7.36 -3.69
C LEU A 109 -14.27 -8.34 -2.84
N ARG A 110 -15.40 -8.81 -3.39
CA ARG A 110 -16.24 -9.85 -2.77
C ARG A 110 -15.47 -11.14 -2.55
N ALA A 111 -14.82 -11.66 -3.58
CA ALA A 111 -14.08 -12.91 -3.52
C ALA A 111 -12.95 -12.86 -2.48
N TRP A 112 -12.19 -11.78 -2.45
CA TRP A 112 -11.10 -11.60 -1.51
C TRP A 112 -11.58 -11.38 -0.07
N HIS A 113 -12.68 -10.66 0.12
CA HIS A 113 -13.30 -10.50 1.43
C HIS A 113 -13.82 -11.82 1.98
N ARG A 114 -14.59 -12.57 1.19
CA ARG A 114 -15.12 -13.89 1.57
C ARG A 114 -14.02 -14.94 1.84
N ALA A 115 -12.90 -14.83 1.13
CA ALA A 115 -11.71 -15.67 1.36
C ALA A 115 -10.90 -15.24 2.59
N GLY A 116 -11.29 -14.18 3.31
CA GLY A 116 -10.55 -13.65 4.46
C GLY A 116 -9.23 -12.96 4.09
N LEU A 117 -8.98 -12.70 2.80
CA LEU A 117 -7.76 -12.04 2.32
C LEU A 117 -7.83 -10.52 2.47
N LEU A 118 -9.02 -9.93 2.37
CA LEU A 118 -9.26 -8.52 2.66
C LEU A 118 -10.13 -8.39 3.91
N ARG A 119 -9.72 -7.50 4.79
CA ARG A 119 -10.51 -7.05 5.94
C ARG A 119 -10.88 -5.59 5.75
N PHE A 120 -12.16 -5.29 5.77
CA PHE A 120 -12.67 -3.93 5.58
C PHE A 120 -12.93 -3.22 6.91
N ASP A 121 -12.70 -1.90 6.90
CA ASP A 121 -13.09 -0.97 7.96
C ASP A 121 -13.45 0.38 7.33
N GLY A 122 -14.60 0.92 7.65
CA GLY A 122 -15.09 2.13 7.01
C GLY A 122 -16.17 2.84 7.83
N PHE A 123 -16.80 3.81 7.19
CA PHE A 123 -17.84 4.60 7.84
C PHE A 123 -19.01 4.90 6.89
N ARG A 124 -20.20 4.94 7.47
CA ARG A 124 -21.44 5.34 6.80
C ARG A 124 -21.91 6.69 7.32
N ASP A 125 -22.61 7.44 6.50
CA ASP A 125 -23.32 8.65 6.88
C ASP A 125 -24.67 8.36 7.57
N GLY A 126 -25.44 9.42 7.84
CA GLY A 126 -26.76 9.32 8.46
C GLY A 126 -27.81 8.59 7.62
N ASP A 127 -27.62 8.50 6.31
CA ASP A 127 -28.49 7.78 5.37
C ASP A 127 -28.05 6.32 5.20
N GLY A 128 -27.01 5.88 5.91
CA GLY A 128 -26.46 4.52 5.83
C GLY A 128 -25.56 4.28 4.63
N GLN A 129 -25.24 5.31 3.83
CA GLN A 129 -24.39 5.17 2.67
C GLN A 129 -22.91 5.10 3.09
N LEU A 130 -22.15 4.17 2.50
CA LEU A 130 -20.71 4.05 2.73
C LEU A 130 -19.98 5.27 2.15
N VAL A 131 -19.39 6.08 3.00
CA VAL A 131 -18.69 7.33 2.60
C VAL A 131 -17.19 7.21 2.56
N CYS A 132 -16.63 6.25 3.29
CA CYS A 132 -15.20 5.92 3.19
C CYS A 132 -14.92 4.50 3.66
N ILE A 133 -13.85 3.89 3.12
CA ILE A 133 -13.49 2.49 3.34
C ILE A 133 -11.99 2.29 3.21
N THR A 134 -11.42 1.46 4.07
CA THR A 134 -10.08 0.86 3.89
C THR A 134 -10.21 -0.65 3.86
N GLY A 135 -9.53 -1.30 2.92
CA GLY A 135 -9.39 -2.75 2.86
C GLY A 135 -7.95 -3.13 3.17
N LEU A 136 -7.77 -3.89 4.23
CA LEU A 136 -6.48 -4.32 4.75
C LEU A 136 -6.16 -5.73 4.27
N PHE A 137 -4.93 -5.94 3.83
CA PHE A 137 -4.37 -7.23 3.45
C PHE A 137 -3.12 -7.50 4.29
N GLY A 138 -3.06 -8.66 4.93
CA GLY A 138 -1.95 -9.02 5.82
C GLY A 138 -1.23 -10.27 5.39
N ILE A 139 0.11 -10.26 5.44
CA ILE A 139 0.97 -11.41 5.21
C ILE A 139 2.25 -11.30 6.04
N GLY A 140 2.69 -12.41 6.65
CA GLY A 140 3.98 -12.46 7.35
C GLY A 140 4.16 -11.44 8.47
N GLY A 141 3.08 -11.07 9.17
CA GLY A 141 3.13 -10.07 10.25
C GLY A 141 3.10 -8.61 9.79
N THR A 142 3.06 -8.36 8.49
CA THR A 142 2.89 -7.02 7.91
C THR A 142 1.52 -6.89 7.28
N VAL A 143 0.83 -5.78 7.54
CA VAL A 143 -0.44 -5.41 6.92
C VAL A 143 -0.25 -4.21 6.00
N THR A 144 -0.96 -4.19 4.89
CA THR A 144 -1.02 -3.07 3.95
C THR A 144 -2.47 -2.74 3.62
N ALA A 145 -2.72 -1.54 3.09
CA ALA A 145 -4.05 -1.08 2.70
C ALA A 145 -4.14 -0.93 1.16
N PRO A 146 -4.31 -2.03 0.39
CA PRO A 146 -4.43 -1.95 -1.06
C PRO A 146 -5.71 -1.25 -1.51
N ILE A 147 -6.74 -1.27 -0.69
CA ILE A 147 -8.01 -0.60 -0.97
C ILE A 147 -8.15 0.57 0.00
N VAL A 148 -8.17 1.78 -0.51
CA VAL A 148 -8.52 3.00 0.22
C VAL A 148 -9.40 3.83 -0.69
N GLY A 149 -10.58 4.19 -0.22
CA GLY A 149 -11.51 5.01 -0.99
C GLY A 149 -12.37 5.87 -0.08
N TYR A 150 -12.66 7.08 -0.49
CA TYR A 150 -13.58 7.96 0.21
C TYR A 150 -14.27 8.90 -0.79
N ASP A 151 -15.45 9.34 -0.45
CA ASP A 151 -16.24 10.22 -1.28
C ASP A 151 -15.57 11.60 -1.38
N LEU A 152 -15.11 11.94 -2.58
CA LEU A 152 -14.42 13.20 -2.88
C LEU A 152 -15.36 14.42 -2.92
N HIS A 153 -16.68 14.19 -3.00
CA HIS A 153 -17.68 15.25 -3.00
C HIS A 153 -18.00 15.75 -1.59
N LEU A 154 -17.63 14.97 -0.56
CA LEU A 154 -17.85 15.35 0.82
C LEU A 154 -16.82 16.38 1.31
N PRO A 155 -17.21 17.27 2.24
CA PRO A 155 -16.33 18.32 2.74
C PRO A 155 -15.06 17.79 3.39
N GLN A 156 -13.90 18.42 3.09
CA GLN A 156 -12.60 18.05 3.67
C GLN A 156 -12.56 18.09 5.20
N ARG A 157 -13.42 18.90 5.85
CA ARG A 157 -13.53 18.97 7.32
C ARG A 157 -13.91 17.61 7.94
N LEU A 158 -14.53 16.71 7.19
CA LEU A 158 -14.82 15.35 7.64
C LEU A 158 -13.56 14.50 7.82
N ALA A 159 -12.42 14.94 7.29
CA ALA A 159 -11.11 14.30 7.46
C ALA A 159 -11.11 12.79 7.12
N LEU A 160 -11.88 12.36 6.11
CA LEU A 160 -12.10 10.94 5.77
C LEU A 160 -10.79 10.18 5.50
N TYR A 161 -9.85 10.78 4.76
CA TYR A 161 -8.53 10.16 4.52
C TYR A 161 -7.76 9.91 5.83
N ARG A 162 -7.80 10.87 6.76
CA ARG A 162 -7.16 10.73 8.08
C ARG A 162 -7.83 9.63 8.90
N THR A 163 -9.16 9.55 8.84
CA THR A 163 -9.95 8.51 9.52
C THR A 163 -9.55 7.12 9.02
N LEU A 164 -9.51 6.90 7.71
CA LEU A 164 -9.11 5.61 7.12
C LEU A 164 -7.67 5.23 7.45
N THR A 165 -6.76 6.21 7.40
CA THR A 165 -5.37 6.00 7.81
C THR A 165 -5.30 5.57 9.29
N ALA A 166 -6.07 6.22 10.16
CA ALA A 166 -6.15 5.89 11.57
C ALA A 166 -6.72 4.49 11.81
N CYS A 167 -7.73 4.05 11.04
CA CYS A 167 -8.26 2.69 11.12
C CYS A 167 -7.19 1.64 10.79
N GLY A 168 -6.42 1.83 9.72
CA GLY A 168 -5.33 0.92 9.37
C GLY A 168 -4.23 0.86 10.44
N ILE A 169 -3.87 2.02 11.01
CA ILE A 169 -2.89 2.12 12.10
C ILE A 169 -3.43 1.46 13.38
N ASP A 170 -4.67 1.74 13.76
CA ASP A 170 -5.30 1.14 14.94
C ASP A 170 -5.40 -0.38 14.83
N HIS A 171 -5.77 -0.89 13.65
CA HIS A 171 -5.76 -2.32 13.37
C HIS A 171 -4.36 -2.92 13.57
N ALA A 172 -3.35 -2.41 12.87
CA ALA A 172 -2.00 -2.96 12.96
C ALA A 172 -1.44 -2.92 14.39
N ARG A 173 -1.68 -1.81 15.10
CA ARG A 173 -1.30 -1.65 16.51
C ARG A 173 -1.96 -2.68 17.42
N ARG A 174 -3.28 -2.89 17.32
CA ARG A 174 -4.04 -3.83 18.16
C ARG A 174 -3.59 -5.27 17.98
N TYR A 175 -3.19 -5.63 16.76
CA TYR A 175 -2.74 -6.99 16.44
C TYR A 175 -1.21 -7.15 16.48
N GLY A 176 -0.47 -6.13 16.94
CA GLY A 176 1.00 -6.17 17.01
C GLY A 176 1.69 -6.36 15.67
N GLN A 177 1.03 -5.95 14.58
CA GLN A 177 1.54 -6.08 13.22
C GLN A 177 2.30 -4.82 12.80
N ARG A 178 3.21 -4.97 11.83
CA ARG A 178 3.76 -3.84 11.09
C ARG A 178 2.73 -3.34 10.07
N LEU A 179 2.64 -2.03 9.86
CA LEU A 179 1.83 -1.46 8.79
C LEU A 179 2.72 -0.87 7.72
N ASN A 180 2.54 -1.31 6.47
CA ASN A 180 3.13 -0.71 5.29
C ASN A 180 2.06 0.16 4.59
N GLN A 181 2.22 1.48 4.71
CA GLN A 181 1.30 2.45 4.08
C GLN A 181 1.69 2.82 2.65
N SER A 182 2.57 2.02 2.00
CA SER A 182 2.98 2.27 0.62
C SER A 182 3.63 3.66 0.42
N ALA A 183 3.78 4.07 -0.84
CA ALA A 183 4.31 5.38 -1.21
C ALA A 183 3.24 6.49 -1.20
N GLY A 184 3.64 7.72 -1.54
CA GLY A 184 2.76 8.89 -1.60
C GLY A 184 2.46 9.51 -0.23
N ALA A 185 1.95 10.74 -0.24
CA ALA A 185 1.65 11.53 0.95
C ALA A 185 2.79 11.53 2.01
N ALA A 186 4.03 11.62 1.54
CA ALA A 186 5.26 11.45 2.31
C ALA A 186 5.30 12.31 3.59
N SER A 187 5.03 13.61 3.47
CA SER A 187 5.01 14.52 4.62
C SER A 187 3.97 14.12 5.67
N PHE A 188 2.75 13.77 5.22
CA PHE A 188 1.67 13.31 6.08
C PHE A 188 2.08 12.08 6.91
N LYS A 189 2.71 11.10 6.26
CA LYS A 189 3.13 9.84 6.91
C LYS A 189 4.27 10.04 7.89
N ARG A 190 5.27 10.86 7.53
CA ARG A 190 6.39 11.21 8.43
C ARG A 190 5.94 11.95 9.68
N GLN A 191 5.04 12.92 9.55
CA GLN A 191 4.48 13.64 10.71
C GLN A 191 3.80 12.71 11.72
N ARG A 192 3.38 11.52 11.27
CA ARG A 192 2.78 10.46 12.09
C ARG A 192 3.75 9.37 12.48
N GLY A 193 5.05 9.60 12.25
CA GLY A 193 6.12 8.69 12.66
C GLY A 193 6.43 7.57 11.67
N GLY A 194 5.83 7.60 10.47
CA GLY A 194 6.14 6.62 9.43
C GLY A 194 7.62 6.64 9.05
N MET A 195 8.27 5.49 9.12
CA MET A 195 9.68 5.28 8.77
C MET A 195 9.82 5.08 7.26
N PRO A 196 10.60 5.92 6.56
CA PRO A 196 10.81 5.77 5.13
C PRO A 196 11.74 4.58 4.83
N VAL A 197 11.33 3.72 3.93
CA VAL A 197 12.09 2.56 3.45
C VAL A 197 12.04 2.51 1.93
N ILE A 198 13.18 2.22 1.28
CA ILE A 198 13.23 2.06 -0.17
C ILE A 198 12.67 0.69 -0.55
N GLU A 199 11.72 0.69 -1.45
CA GLU A 199 11.18 -0.50 -2.09
C GLU A 199 11.86 -0.73 -3.43
N TYR A 200 12.22 -1.98 -3.69
CA TYR A 200 12.92 -2.42 -4.89
C TYR A 200 12.07 -3.37 -5.70
N SER A 201 12.37 -3.42 -6.99
CA SER A 201 12.07 -4.53 -7.87
C SER A 201 13.36 -5.30 -8.17
N ALA A 202 13.33 -6.62 -8.09
CA ALA A 202 14.42 -7.48 -8.52
C ALA A 202 14.08 -8.07 -9.90
N VAL A 203 14.95 -7.85 -10.88
CA VAL A 203 14.71 -8.21 -12.28
C VAL A 203 15.79 -9.13 -12.81
N ASP A 204 15.38 -10.28 -13.34
CA ASP A 204 16.27 -11.14 -14.12
C ASP A 204 15.90 -11.08 -15.60
N ALA A 205 16.87 -10.65 -16.38
CA ALA A 205 16.79 -10.57 -17.83
C ALA A 205 17.99 -11.25 -18.51
N ARG A 206 18.81 -12.01 -17.78
CA ARG A 206 20.09 -12.59 -18.28
C ARG A 206 19.90 -13.56 -19.45
N HIS A 207 18.75 -14.22 -19.52
CA HIS A 207 18.38 -15.12 -20.61
C HIS A 207 17.89 -14.40 -21.88
N LEU A 208 17.64 -13.08 -21.79
CA LEU A 208 17.15 -12.29 -22.92
C LEU A 208 18.30 -11.77 -23.80
N PRO A 209 18.04 -11.46 -25.09
CA PRO A 209 18.99 -10.80 -25.97
C PRO A 209 19.49 -9.47 -25.41
N LEU A 210 20.73 -9.08 -25.74
CA LEU A 210 21.38 -7.87 -25.24
C LEU A 210 20.53 -6.61 -25.37
N ARG A 211 19.86 -6.43 -26.51
CA ARG A 211 18.97 -5.30 -26.79
C ARG A 211 17.83 -5.14 -25.75
N ARG A 212 17.38 -6.26 -25.14
CA ARG A 212 16.34 -6.25 -24.08
C ARG A 212 16.95 -6.13 -22.68
N ARG A 213 18.19 -6.60 -22.49
CA ARG A 213 18.90 -6.54 -21.20
C ARG A 213 19.45 -5.16 -20.87
N GLN A 214 20.00 -4.47 -21.88
CA GLN A 214 20.67 -3.17 -21.69
C GLN A 214 19.79 -2.10 -21.04
N PRO A 215 18.53 -1.89 -21.45
CA PRO A 215 17.65 -0.91 -20.78
C PRO A 215 17.41 -1.23 -19.29
N ILE A 216 17.28 -2.51 -18.94
CA ILE A 216 17.08 -2.98 -17.56
C ILE A 216 18.33 -2.71 -16.73
N ALA A 217 19.51 -3.03 -17.27
CA ALA A 217 20.79 -2.77 -16.60
C ALA A 217 21.03 -1.27 -16.43
N ALA A 218 20.74 -0.46 -17.45
CA ALA A 218 20.84 1.00 -17.39
C ALA A 218 19.89 1.59 -16.35
N LEU A 219 18.64 1.12 -16.30
CA LEU A 219 17.65 1.54 -15.28
C LEU A 219 18.12 1.15 -13.87
N GLY A 220 18.65 -0.05 -13.67
CA GLY A 220 19.22 -0.48 -12.40
C GLY A 220 20.40 0.38 -11.96
N ALA A 221 21.30 0.73 -12.88
CA ALA A 221 22.43 1.63 -12.61
C ALA A 221 21.97 3.06 -12.28
N LEU A 222 21.02 3.59 -13.05
CA LEU A 222 20.43 4.93 -12.84
C LEU A 222 19.73 5.03 -11.50
N THR A 223 18.85 4.09 -11.18
CA THR A 223 18.12 4.11 -9.91
C THR A 223 19.05 3.95 -8.73
N ARG A 224 20.08 3.10 -8.82
CA ARG A 224 21.06 2.90 -7.76
C ARG A 224 21.92 4.15 -7.53
N ARG A 225 22.39 4.82 -8.60
CA ARG A 225 23.34 5.95 -8.51
C ARG A 225 22.65 7.29 -8.26
N ILE A 226 21.43 7.46 -8.72
CA ILE A 226 20.71 8.75 -8.68
C ILE A 226 19.38 8.59 -7.95
N GLY A 227 18.51 7.69 -8.37
CA GLY A 227 17.14 7.59 -7.87
C GLY A 227 17.08 7.31 -6.36
N VAL A 228 17.77 6.26 -5.89
CA VAL A 228 17.78 5.89 -4.46
C VAL A 228 18.42 6.99 -3.59
N PRO A 229 19.59 7.57 -3.92
CA PRO A 229 20.13 8.71 -3.20
C PRO A 229 19.17 9.90 -3.13
N LEU A 230 18.52 10.28 -4.24
CA LEU A 230 17.54 11.36 -4.26
C LEU A 230 16.33 11.05 -3.37
N MET A 231 15.73 9.85 -3.47
CA MET A 231 14.63 9.45 -2.61
C MET A 231 14.99 9.55 -1.13
N ARG A 232 16.19 9.14 -0.74
CA ARG A 232 16.69 9.25 0.65
C ARG A 232 16.90 10.69 1.08
N GLN A 233 17.49 11.50 0.22
CA GLN A 233 17.80 12.91 0.51
C GLN A 233 16.54 13.74 0.68
N TYR A 234 15.62 13.64 -0.27
CA TYR A 234 14.39 14.45 -0.28
C TYR A 234 13.23 13.79 0.45
N ARG A 235 13.42 12.55 0.93
CA ARG A 235 12.41 11.79 1.67
C ARG A 235 11.06 11.75 0.92
N LEU A 236 11.15 11.47 -0.38
CA LEU A 236 10.04 11.49 -1.34
C LEU A 236 9.03 10.36 -1.08
#